data_17603179567eba7d4e3214f13cd693aa
#
_entry.id   17603179567eba7d4e3214f13cd693aa
#
_cell.length_a   1.000
_cell.length_b   1.000
_cell.length_c   1.000
_cell.angle_alpha   90.00
_cell.angle_beta   90.00
_cell.angle_gamma   90.00
#
_symmetry.space_group_name_H-M   'P 1'
#
loop_
_entity.id
_entity.type
_entity.pdbx_description
1 polymer ?
#
loop_
_entity_poly.entity_id
_entity_poly.type
_entity_poly.pdbx_seq_one_letter_code
_entity_poly.pdbx_strand_id
1 'polypeptide(L)'
;DWVAVATKSVPILATADNGTDAGVYSASDVSMWPDEEVESHPFLRGLGPDVLDPALKPAAVAARLESPPFRGRALGSLLLDQGFLAGMGNYLRAEVLFAAGLHPRQRPKDLLPEQIGDLARALLDIPRLSYSTRGIQQADGMRSDYLADTADGFRFQVFAREGQPCPACGTPIERMMAGSRRLRT
;
A
#
# COMPACT_ATOMS: atom_id res chain seq x y z
N ASP A 1 -19.89 1.17 22.74
CA ASP A 1 -19.71 1.77 21.41
C ASP A 1 -19.57 0.67 20.37
N TRP A 2 -19.87 0.96 19.10
CA TRP A 2 -19.85 0.00 18.01
C TRP A 2 -18.97 0.50 16.88
N VAL A 3 -18.19 -0.39 16.28
CA VAL A 3 -17.30 -0.11 15.15
C VAL A 3 -17.76 -0.86 13.92
N ALA A 4 -17.82 -0.19 12.76
CA ALA A 4 -18.11 -0.81 11.48
C ALA A 4 -16.81 -1.32 10.84
N VAL A 5 -16.75 -2.61 10.53
CA VAL A 5 -15.63 -3.24 9.82
C VAL A 5 -16.05 -3.52 8.37
N ALA A 6 -15.34 -2.93 7.41
CA ALA A 6 -15.62 -3.06 5.99
C ALA A 6 -14.47 -3.79 5.28
N THR A 7 -14.78 -4.87 4.55
CA THR A 7 -13.75 -5.77 4.02
C THR A 7 -13.57 -5.81 2.50
N LYS A 8 -14.50 -5.31 1.67
CA LYS A 8 -14.38 -5.21 0.19
C LYS A 8 -15.49 -4.37 -0.48
N SER A 9 -15.24 -4.05 -1.74
CA SER A 9 -15.85 -3.02 -2.60
C SER A 9 -17.38 -3.04 -2.85
N VAL A 10 -18.18 -2.29 -2.10
CA VAL A 10 -19.48 -1.70 -2.53
C VAL A 10 -19.62 -0.33 -1.85
N PRO A 11 -20.15 0.72 -2.51
CA PRO A 11 -20.38 1.99 -1.83
C PRO A 11 -21.49 1.83 -0.78
N ILE A 12 -21.17 2.07 0.49
CA ILE A 12 -22.13 2.10 1.58
C ILE A 12 -22.06 3.48 2.24
N LEU A 13 -23.21 4.13 2.33
CA LEU A 13 -23.38 5.31 3.15
C LEU A 13 -23.90 4.85 4.51
N ALA A 14 -23.12 5.01 5.56
CA ALA A 14 -23.55 4.80 6.93
C ALA A 14 -23.60 6.14 7.65
N THR A 15 -24.75 6.50 8.18
CA THR A 15 -24.92 7.67 9.05
C THR A 15 -24.83 7.19 10.49
N ALA A 16 -23.89 7.71 11.27
CA ALA A 16 -23.81 7.44 12.68
C ALA A 16 -24.85 8.30 13.45
N ASP A 17 -25.31 7.83 14.62
CA ASP A 17 -26.32 8.50 15.46
C ASP A 17 -25.93 9.91 15.91
N ASN A 18 -24.65 10.28 15.79
CA ASN A 18 -24.14 11.64 16.08
C ASN A 18 -24.22 12.61 14.87
N GLY A 19 -24.87 12.20 13.76
CA GLY A 19 -25.00 13.02 12.55
C GLY A 19 -23.74 13.15 11.72
N THR A 20 -22.71 12.32 11.97
CA THR A 20 -21.49 12.29 11.16
C THR A 20 -21.66 11.23 10.06
N ASP A 21 -21.66 11.67 8.80
CA ASP A 21 -21.69 10.76 7.66
C ASP A 21 -20.31 10.12 7.45
N ALA A 22 -20.20 8.82 7.65
CA ALA A 22 -19.05 8.04 7.23
C ALA A 22 -19.29 7.45 5.84
N GLY A 23 -18.72 8.05 4.82
CA GLY A 23 -18.74 7.52 3.46
C GLY A 23 -17.75 6.38 3.31
N VAL A 24 -18.21 5.12 3.24
CA VAL A 24 -17.37 3.99 2.86
C VAL A 24 -17.52 3.76 1.37
N TYR A 25 -16.50 4.15 0.61
CA TYR A 25 -16.44 3.86 -0.82
C TYR A 25 -15.83 2.48 -1.03
N SER A 26 -16.65 1.51 -1.46
CA SER A 26 -16.14 0.23 -1.91
C SER A 26 -15.87 -0.82 -0.82
N ALA A 27 -16.90 -1.24 -0.09
CA ALA A 27 -16.85 -2.41 0.78
C ALA A 27 -17.76 -3.53 0.24
N SER A 28 -17.34 -4.80 0.24
CA SER A 28 -18.18 -5.94 -0.14
C SER A 28 -18.83 -6.63 1.04
N ASP A 29 -18.32 -6.35 2.22
CA ASP A 29 -18.87 -6.87 3.47
C ASP A 29 -18.70 -5.82 4.56
N VAL A 30 -19.76 -5.55 5.31
CA VAL A 30 -19.76 -4.63 6.44
C VAL A 30 -20.43 -5.32 7.61
N SER A 31 -19.73 -5.43 8.71
CA SER A 31 -20.25 -5.96 9.95
C SER A 31 -20.08 -4.98 11.10
N MET A 32 -21.02 -4.98 12.03
CA MET A 32 -20.97 -4.17 13.24
C MET A 32 -20.43 -5.01 14.40
N TRP A 33 -19.43 -4.51 15.09
CA TRP A 33 -18.78 -5.18 16.20
C TRP A 33 -18.74 -4.26 17.43
N PRO A 34 -18.91 -4.81 18.66
CA PRO A 34 -18.60 -4.07 19.87
C PRO A 34 -17.14 -3.59 19.85
N ASP A 35 -16.86 -2.40 20.33
CA ASP A 35 -15.52 -1.80 20.31
C ASP A 35 -14.49 -2.71 20.97
N GLU A 36 -14.84 -3.31 22.12
CA GLU A 36 -14.01 -4.26 22.84
C GLU A 36 -13.72 -5.58 22.10
N GLU A 37 -14.52 -5.93 21.10
CA GLU A 37 -14.38 -7.17 20.33
C GLU A 37 -13.83 -6.95 18.91
N VAL A 38 -13.68 -5.70 18.46
CA VAL A 38 -13.31 -5.37 17.08
C VAL A 38 -11.97 -6.01 16.67
N GLU A 39 -11.00 -6.08 17.57
CA GLU A 39 -9.69 -6.71 17.30
C GLU A 39 -9.80 -8.23 17.09
N SER A 40 -10.86 -8.84 17.54
CA SER A 40 -11.13 -10.27 17.33
C SER A 40 -11.70 -10.57 15.95
N HIS A 41 -12.07 -9.55 15.17
CA HIS A 41 -12.65 -9.71 13.84
C HIS A 41 -11.70 -10.50 12.92
N PRO A 42 -12.16 -11.56 12.23
CA PRO A 42 -11.31 -12.45 11.44
C PRO A 42 -10.43 -11.73 10.40
N PHE A 43 -10.98 -10.69 9.78
CA PHE A 43 -10.22 -9.86 8.82
C PHE A 43 -9.08 -9.09 9.51
N LEU A 44 -9.34 -8.44 10.65
CA LEU A 44 -8.34 -7.64 11.36
C LEU A 44 -7.24 -8.53 11.95
N ARG A 45 -7.60 -9.70 12.48
CA ARG A 45 -6.63 -10.70 12.96
C ARG A 45 -5.71 -11.24 11.87
N GLY A 46 -6.14 -11.18 10.61
CA GLY A 46 -5.36 -11.60 9.45
C GLY A 46 -4.40 -10.52 8.94
N LEU A 47 -4.46 -9.29 9.45
CA LEU A 47 -3.60 -8.21 9.02
C LEU A 47 -2.17 -8.38 9.55
N GLY A 48 -1.21 -8.02 8.73
CA GLY A 48 0.18 -7.83 9.14
C GLY A 48 0.38 -6.46 9.83
N PRO A 49 1.63 -6.17 10.24
CA PRO A 49 1.96 -4.86 10.80
C PRO A 49 1.57 -3.72 9.85
N ASP A 50 1.05 -2.62 10.42
CA ASP A 50 0.70 -1.42 9.65
C ASP A 50 1.98 -0.65 9.25
N VAL A 51 2.10 -0.29 7.97
CA VAL A 51 3.25 0.47 7.46
C VAL A 51 3.35 1.87 8.06
N LEU A 52 2.26 2.41 8.60
CA LEU A 52 2.22 3.71 9.26
C LEU A 52 2.54 3.63 10.76
N ASP A 53 2.58 2.43 11.37
CA ASP A 53 2.96 2.29 12.77
C ASP A 53 4.40 2.82 13.00
N PRO A 54 4.59 3.88 13.80
CA PRO A 54 5.92 4.44 14.07
C PRO A 54 6.85 3.47 14.81
N ALA A 55 6.30 2.47 15.50
CA ALA A 55 7.07 1.43 16.17
C ALA A 55 7.66 0.40 15.19
N LEU A 56 7.05 0.22 14.01
CA LEU A 56 7.55 -0.71 13.00
C LEU A 56 8.85 -0.18 12.38
N LYS A 57 9.94 -0.96 12.53
CA LYS A 57 11.29 -0.60 12.07
C LYS A 57 11.69 -1.42 10.83
N PRO A 58 12.59 -0.90 9.97
CA PRO A 58 13.07 -1.60 8.79
C PRO A 58 13.61 -3.01 9.06
N ALA A 59 14.30 -3.21 10.19
CA ALA A 59 14.81 -4.53 10.57
C ALA A 59 13.71 -5.58 10.77
N ALA A 60 12.56 -5.19 11.35
CA ALA A 60 11.41 -6.08 11.50
C ALA A 60 10.78 -6.42 10.15
N VAL A 61 10.71 -5.45 9.23
CA VAL A 61 10.20 -5.67 7.86
C VAL A 61 11.16 -6.59 7.08
N ALA A 62 12.48 -6.39 7.19
CA ALA A 62 13.48 -7.25 6.57
C ALA A 62 13.36 -8.71 7.08
N ALA A 63 13.30 -8.91 8.39
CA ALA A 63 13.09 -10.24 8.97
C ALA A 63 11.78 -10.90 8.48
N ARG A 64 10.73 -10.10 8.28
CA ARG A 64 9.46 -10.58 7.74
C ARG A 64 9.56 -10.98 6.27
N LEU A 65 10.27 -10.21 5.43
CA LEU A 65 10.55 -10.55 4.03
C LEU A 65 11.27 -11.91 3.92
N GLU A 66 12.23 -12.17 4.80
CA GLU A 66 13.02 -13.39 4.81
C GLU A 66 12.33 -14.58 5.47
N SER A 67 11.20 -14.38 6.13
CA SER A 67 10.47 -15.43 6.83
C SER A 67 9.83 -16.45 5.87
N PRO A 68 9.67 -17.73 6.28
CA PRO A 68 9.18 -18.80 5.42
C PRO A 68 7.87 -18.53 4.67
N PRO A 69 6.85 -17.88 5.25
CA PRO A 69 5.59 -17.62 4.54
C PRO A 69 5.73 -16.65 3.37
N PHE A 70 6.75 -15.77 3.37
CA PHE A 70 6.85 -14.64 2.44
C PHE A 70 8.05 -14.73 1.49
N ARG A 71 9.18 -15.29 1.94
CA ARG A 71 10.45 -15.28 1.19
C ARG A 71 10.39 -15.86 -0.21
N GLY A 72 9.48 -16.78 -0.48
CA GLY A 72 9.33 -17.46 -1.77
C GLY A 72 8.34 -16.82 -2.72
N ARG A 73 7.65 -15.75 -2.31
CA ARG A 73 6.59 -15.12 -3.10
C ARG A 73 7.14 -13.98 -3.96
N ALA A 74 6.60 -13.80 -5.17
CA ALA A 74 6.98 -12.69 -6.03
C ALA A 74 6.58 -11.35 -5.38
N LEU A 75 7.49 -10.36 -5.39
CA LEU A 75 7.30 -9.05 -4.76
C LEU A 75 6.03 -8.36 -5.25
N GLY A 76 5.73 -8.44 -6.55
CA GLY A 76 4.54 -7.81 -7.11
C GLY A 76 3.21 -8.27 -6.51
N SER A 77 3.12 -9.51 -6.02
CA SER A 77 1.94 -10.04 -5.32
C SER A 77 2.07 -9.93 -3.79
N LEU A 78 3.28 -10.13 -3.28
CA LEU A 78 3.56 -10.06 -1.85
C LEU A 78 3.22 -8.69 -1.26
N LEU A 79 3.62 -7.61 -1.93
CA LEU A 79 3.41 -6.25 -1.45
C LEU A 79 1.95 -5.77 -1.47
N LEU A 80 1.02 -6.55 -2.02
CA LEU A 80 -0.43 -6.30 -1.92
C LEU A 80 -1.12 -7.15 -0.86
N ASP A 81 -0.41 -8.10 -0.27
CA ASP A 81 -0.95 -8.96 0.78
C ASP A 81 -1.01 -8.18 2.10
N GLN A 82 -2.22 -7.87 2.54
CA GLN A 82 -2.43 -7.16 3.81
C GLN A 82 -1.98 -8.00 5.02
N GLY A 83 -1.89 -9.32 4.88
CA GLY A 83 -1.30 -10.21 5.88
C GLY A 83 0.23 -10.11 5.93
N PHE A 84 0.88 -9.62 4.88
CA PHE A 84 2.32 -9.30 4.91
C PHE A 84 2.56 -7.95 5.58
N LEU A 85 1.99 -6.88 5.02
CA LEU A 85 2.02 -5.52 5.58
C LEU A 85 0.69 -4.84 5.30
N ALA A 86 0.01 -4.40 6.34
CA ALA A 86 -1.22 -3.65 6.20
C ALA A 86 -0.96 -2.22 5.69
N GLY A 87 -1.91 -1.68 4.91
CA GLY A 87 -1.85 -0.33 4.36
C GLY A 87 -1.22 -0.23 2.96
N MET A 88 -0.64 -1.31 2.42
CA MET A 88 -0.05 -1.30 1.09
C MET A 88 -1.09 -1.39 -0.02
N GLY A 89 -1.12 -0.39 -0.90
CA GLY A 89 -1.97 -0.34 -2.09
C GLY A 89 -1.19 -0.43 -3.40
N ASN A 90 -1.93 -0.38 -4.52
CA ASN A 90 -1.36 -0.59 -5.84
C ASN A 90 -0.32 0.46 -6.24
N TYR A 91 -0.57 1.74 -5.92
CA TYR A 91 0.40 2.80 -6.22
C TYR A 91 1.65 2.70 -5.32
N LEU A 92 1.47 2.46 -4.01
CA LEU A 92 2.59 2.28 -3.07
C LEU A 92 3.49 1.13 -3.50
N ARG A 93 2.89 0.00 -3.93
CA ARG A 93 3.65 -1.13 -4.48
C ARG A 93 4.56 -0.72 -5.65
N ALA A 94 4.03 0.05 -6.61
CA ALA A 94 4.80 0.48 -7.78
C ALA A 94 5.96 1.40 -7.37
N GLU A 95 5.66 2.40 -6.55
CA GLU A 95 6.64 3.39 -6.10
C GLU A 95 7.73 2.77 -5.20
N VAL A 96 7.36 1.85 -4.30
CA VAL A 96 8.30 1.12 -3.45
C VAL A 96 9.26 0.26 -4.27
N LEU A 97 8.72 -0.51 -5.24
CA LEU A 97 9.57 -1.35 -6.10
C LEU A 97 10.51 -0.51 -6.97
N PHE A 98 10.04 0.61 -7.49
CA PHE A 98 10.85 1.56 -8.23
C PHE A 98 11.97 2.15 -7.36
N ALA A 99 11.65 2.65 -6.17
CA ALA A 99 12.62 3.23 -5.24
C ALA A 99 13.68 2.23 -4.78
N ALA A 100 13.30 0.96 -4.61
CA ALA A 100 14.23 -0.12 -4.27
C ALA A 100 14.99 -0.69 -5.48
N GLY A 101 14.70 -0.25 -6.71
CA GLY A 101 15.32 -0.76 -7.93
C GLY A 101 15.04 -2.25 -8.19
N LEU A 102 13.86 -2.74 -7.77
CA LEU A 102 13.53 -4.16 -7.80
C LEU A 102 12.43 -4.48 -8.80
N HIS A 103 12.63 -5.57 -9.54
CA HIS A 103 11.63 -6.07 -10.47
C HIS A 103 10.53 -6.86 -9.73
N PRO A 104 9.22 -6.66 -10.03
CA PRO A 104 8.11 -7.29 -9.31
C PRO A 104 8.06 -8.83 -9.35
N ARG A 105 8.78 -9.47 -10.28
CA ARG A 105 8.90 -10.94 -10.35
C ARG A 105 9.98 -11.50 -9.43
N GLN A 106 10.90 -10.67 -8.93
CA GLN A 106 11.89 -11.11 -7.94
C GLN A 106 11.19 -11.55 -6.65
N ARG A 107 11.90 -12.37 -5.88
CA ARG A 107 11.41 -12.92 -4.61
C ARG A 107 12.40 -12.52 -3.50
N PRO A 108 11.96 -12.28 -2.27
CA PRO A 108 12.87 -11.94 -1.19
C PRO A 108 14.07 -12.88 -1.06
N LYS A 109 13.87 -14.19 -1.23
CA LYS A 109 14.94 -15.20 -1.14
C LYS A 109 16.04 -15.08 -2.22
N ASP A 110 15.76 -14.34 -3.30
CA ASP A 110 16.66 -14.18 -4.46
C ASP A 110 17.38 -12.82 -4.39
N LEU A 111 17.13 -12.00 -3.35
CA LEU A 111 17.72 -10.69 -3.14
C LEU A 111 18.98 -10.77 -2.28
N LEU A 112 19.89 -9.83 -2.51
CA LEU A 112 21.04 -9.60 -1.64
C LEU A 112 20.58 -8.97 -0.32
N PRO A 113 21.34 -9.16 0.80
CA PRO A 113 20.98 -8.56 2.10
C PRO A 113 20.80 -7.03 2.04
N GLU A 114 21.62 -6.33 1.27
CA GLU A 114 21.49 -4.88 1.03
C GLU A 114 20.20 -4.52 0.32
N GLN A 115 19.79 -5.30 -0.69
CA GLN A 115 18.51 -5.10 -1.40
C GLN A 115 17.30 -5.35 -0.48
N ILE A 116 17.39 -6.33 0.41
CA ILE A 116 16.37 -6.57 1.46
C ILE A 116 16.27 -5.34 2.38
N GLY A 117 17.42 -4.79 2.79
CA GLY A 117 17.48 -3.59 3.62
C GLY A 117 16.90 -2.35 2.95
N ASP A 118 17.22 -2.15 1.66
CA ASP A 118 16.70 -1.02 0.86
C ASP A 118 15.18 -1.16 0.66
N LEU A 119 14.71 -2.35 0.31
CA LEU A 119 13.28 -2.64 0.19
C LEU A 119 12.55 -2.41 1.51
N ALA A 120 13.11 -2.87 2.63
CA ALA A 120 12.49 -2.71 3.95
C ALA A 120 12.38 -1.23 4.36
N ARG A 121 13.38 -0.40 4.00
CA ARG A 121 13.29 1.06 4.19
C ARG A 121 12.23 1.67 3.29
N ALA A 122 12.24 1.38 2.01
CA ALA A 122 11.26 1.92 1.05
C ALA A 122 9.81 1.56 1.42
N LEU A 123 9.58 0.34 1.97
CA LEU A 123 8.26 -0.12 2.45
C LEU A 123 7.69 0.68 3.61
N LEU A 124 8.52 1.42 4.34
CA LEU A 124 8.08 2.31 5.41
C LEU A 124 8.13 3.79 5.01
N ASP A 125 9.20 4.22 4.36
CA ASP A 125 9.44 5.63 4.07
C ASP A 125 8.44 6.17 3.04
N ILE A 126 8.15 5.42 1.97
CA ILE A 126 7.24 5.87 0.92
C ILE A 126 5.79 5.98 1.40
N PRO A 127 5.20 4.98 2.08
CA PRO A 127 3.86 5.13 2.65
C PRO A 127 3.75 6.28 3.66
N ARG A 128 4.76 6.44 4.52
CA ARG A 128 4.79 7.50 5.53
C ARG A 128 4.92 8.88 4.89
N LEU A 129 5.76 9.03 3.87
CA LEU A 129 5.86 10.26 3.09
C LEU A 129 4.52 10.58 2.41
N SER A 130 3.92 9.61 1.74
CA SER A 130 2.62 9.78 1.08
C SER A 130 1.53 10.20 2.07
N TYR A 131 1.50 9.60 3.25
CA TYR A 131 0.54 9.93 4.30
C TYR A 131 0.78 11.33 4.89
N SER A 132 2.02 11.67 5.22
CA SER A 132 2.37 12.96 5.85
C SER A 132 2.15 14.15 4.92
N THR A 133 2.24 13.94 3.60
CA THR A 133 1.99 14.95 2.58
C THR A 133 0.54 14.94 2.06
N ARG A 134 -0.38 14.25 2.77
CA ARG A 134 -1.81 14.09 2.43
C ARG A 134 -2.08 13.52 1.05
N GLY A 135 -1.19 12.66 0.56
CA GLY A 135 -1.37 11.90 -0.67
C GLY A 135 -0.72 12.54 -1.89
N ILE A 136 -1.33 12.40 -3.04
CA ILE A 136 -0.70 12.50 -4.33
C ILE A 136 -0.90 13.91 -4.90
N GLN A 137 0.17 14.52 -5.41
CA GLN A 137 0.06 15.70 -6.27
C GLN A 137 -0.54 15.32 -7.63
N GLN A 138 -1.30 16.27 -8.16
CA GLN A 138 -2.12 16.13 -9.35
C GLN A 138 -1.41 15.40 -10.51
N ALA A 139 -2.01 14.27 -10.93
CA ALA A 139 -1.85 13.77 -12.29
C ALA A 139 -3.10 14.16 -13.08
N ASP A 140 -2.95 14.47 -14.39
CA ASP A 140 -4.08 14.78 -15.25
C ASP A 140 -5.17 13.71 -15.15
N GLY A 141 -6.41 14.14 -14.90
CA GLY A 141 -7.58 13.25 -14.77
C GLY A 141 -7.82 12.68 -13.37
N MET A 142 -7.06 13.06 -12.33
CA MET A 142 -7.37 12.68 -10.94
C MET A 142 -8.43 13.59 -10.33
N ARG A 143 -9.24 12.99 -9.44
CA ARG A 143 -10.25 13.75 -8.68
C ARG A 143 -9.55 14.67 -7.66
N SER A 144 -10.10 15.87 -7.49
CA SER A 144 -9.54 16.92 -6.64
C SER A 144 -9.45 16.54 -5.14
N ASP A 145 -10.28 15.61 -4.70
CA ASP A 145 -10.32 15.10 -3.32
C ASP A 145 -9.08 14.26 -2.91
N TYR A 146 -8.24 13.88 -3.87
CA TYR A 146 -6.99 13.15 -3.64
C TYR A 146 -5.73 14.02 -3.74
N LEU A 147 -5.88 15.33 -3.89
CA LEU A 147 -4.76 16.23 -4.14
C LEU A 147 -4.16 16.76 -2.85
N ALA A 148 -2.83 16.70 -2.74
CA ALA A 148 -2.10 17.40 -1.70
C ALA A 148 -2.02 18.90 -2.05
N ASP A 149 -2.36 19.76 -1.09
CA ASP A 149 -2.30 21.23 -1.24
C ASP A 149 -0.86 21.80 -1.18
N THR A 150 0.16 20.94 -1.09
CA THR A 150 1.54 21.37 -0.89
C THR A 150 2.45 21.06 -2.09
N ALA A 151 3.31 22.03 -2.44
CA ALA A 151 4.30 21.88 -3.52
C ALA A 151 5.29 20.71 -3.29
N ASP A 152 5.50 20.33 -2.03
CA ASP A 152 6.42 19.27 -1.61
C ASP A 152 5.71 17.92 -1.37
N GLY A 153 4.47 17.76 -1.86
CA GLY A 153 3.70 16.55 -1.71
C GLY A 153 4.30 15.35 -2.44
N PHE A 154 3.85 14.16 -2.06
CA PHE A 154 4.24 12.90 -2.69
C PHE A 154 3.90 12.90 -4.19
N ARG A 155 4.90 12.60 -5.04
CA ARG A 155 4.73 12.53 -6.50
C ARG A 155 4.97 11.13 -7.01
N PHE A 156 4.11 10.67 -7.93
CA PHE A 156 4.34 9.43 -8.64
C PHE A 156 5.60 9.49 -9.50
N GLN A 157 6.49 8.53 -9.29
CA GLN A 157 7.65 8.34 -10.14
C GLN A 157 7.32 7.42 -11.33
N VAL A 158 6.51 6.39 -11.10
CA VAL A 158 6.13 5.39 -12.12
C VAL A 158 4.62 5.12 -12.17
N PHE A 159 3.89 5.22 -11.07
CA PHE A 159 2.46 4.95 -11.06
C PHE A 159 1.70 5.99 -11.90
N ALA A 160 0.75 5.53 -12.74
CA ALA A 160 -0.02 6.36 -13.69
C ALA A 160 0.83 7.10 -14.76
N ARG A 161 2.09 6.69 -14.99
CA ARG A 161 3.01 7.32 -15.93
C ARG A 161 3.43 6.41 -17.09
N GLU A 162 2.58 5.46 -17.49
CA GLU A 162 2.81 4.56 -18.62
C GLU A 162 3.16 5.34 -19.91
N GLY A 163 4.22 4.92 -20.61
CA GLY A 163 4.73 5.54 -21.82
C GLY A 163 5.57 6.81 -21.58
N GLN A 164 5.58 7.37 -20.39
CA GLN A 164 6.46 8.50 -20.03
C GLN A 164 7.88 8.02 -19.78
N PRO A 165 8.89 8.90 -19.95
CA PRO A 165 10.26 8.53 -19.64
C PRO A 165 10.43 8.27 -18.12
N CYS A 166 11.16 7.21 -17.82
CA CYS A 166 11.55 6.90 -16.44
C CYS A 166 12.47 8.02 -15.90
N PRO A 167 12.20 8.56 -14.69
CA PRO A 167 13.00 9.64 -14.14
C PRO A 167 14.46 9.22 -13.82
N ALA A 168 14.74 7.92 -13.70
CA ALA A 168 16.06 7.42 -13.39
C ALA A 168 16.90 7.10 -14.65
N CYS A 169 16.30 6.54 -15.72
CA CYS A 169 17.04 6.04 -16.88
C CYS A 169 16.51 6.52 -18.23
N GLY A 170 15.41 7.27 -18.27
CA GLY A 170 14.80 7.79 -19.50
C GLY A 170 14.04 6.75 -20.35
N THR A 171 14.13 5.46 -20.04
CA THR A 171 13.38 4.42 -20.75
C THR A 171 11.87 4.61 -20.53
N PRO A 172 11.02 4.38 -21.54
CA PRO A 172 9.57 4.46 -21.32
C PRO A 172 9.08 3.50 -20.24
N ILE A 173 8.27 4.02 -19.33
CA ILE A 173 7.65 3.22 -18.25
C ILE A 173 6.66 2.25 -18.85
N GLU A 174 6.81 0.96 -18.57
CA GLU A 174 5.94 -0.09 -19.09
C GLU A 174 4.86 -0.47 -18.08
N ARG A 175 3.74 -0.96 -18.61
CA ARG A 175 2.68 -1.57 -17.83
C ARG A 175 2.78 -3.07 -17.88
N MET A 176 2.82 -3.71 -16.73
CA MET A 176 2.77 -5.17 -16.64
C MET A 176 1.65 -5.65 -15.72
N MET A 177 1.26 -6.92 -15.87
CA MET A 177 0.36 -7.58 -14.95
C MET A 177 1.16 -8.30 -13.85
N ALA A 178 0.85 -8.00 -12.60
CA ALA A 178 1.38 -8.71 -11.43
C ALA A 178 0.21 -9.25 -10.61
N GLY A 179 -0.08 -10.54 -10.79
CA GLY A 179 -1.32 -11.15 -10.30
C GLY A 179 -2.53 -10.62 -11.11
N SER A 180 -3.65 -10.40 -10.45
CA SER A 180 -4.89 -9.86 -11.06
C SER A 180 -4.89 -8.33 -11.23
N ARG A 181 -3.85 -7.63 -10.78
CA ARG A 181 -3.79 -6.15 -10.79
C ARG A 181 -2.68 -5.64 -11.71
N ARG A 182 -2.96 -4.50 -12.35
CA ARG A 182 -1.98 -3.80 -13.19
C ARG A 182 -0.87 -3.21 -12.32
N LEU A 183 0.37 -3.41 -12.73
CA LEU A 183 1.56 -2.79 -12.16
C LEU A 183 2.28 -2.01 -13.28
N ARG A 184 2.93 -0.93 -12.92
CA ARG A 184 3.78 -0.14 -13.81
C ARG A 184 5.21 -0.18 -13.29
N THR A 185 6.15 -0.41 -14.18
CA THR A 185 7.59 -0.53 -13.91
C THR A 185 8.38 0.31 -14.89
#